data_343dd94781d3703d8f6e79f72255df3b
#
_entry.id   343dd94781d3703d8f6e79f72255df3b
#
_cell.length_a   1.000
_cell.length_b   1.000
_cell.length_c   1.000
_cell.angle_alpha   90.00
_cell.angle_beta   90.00
_cell.angle_gamma   90.00
#
_symmetry.space_group_name_H-M   'P 1'
#
loop_
_entity.id
_entity.type
_entity.pdbx_description
1 polymer ?
#
loop_
_entity_poly.entity_id
_entity_poly.type
_entity_poly.pdbx_seq_one_letter_code
_entity_poly.pdbx_strand_id
1 'polypeptide(L)'
;MRGWVLYRETQSLLSPEAYEMHRLLDYAARNDIDLQVLKPEQFELIVTRDDRKSVLVDGKTTPLPDFLLPRMGSGTTYFALSIIRHLERLGVAVLNSSQSIDNVRDKLY
;
A
#
# COMPACT_ATOMS: atom_id res chain seq x y z
N MET A 1 0.21 12.67 6.01
CA MET A 1 0.22 11.81 4.81
C MET A 1 0.01 10.37 5.22
N ARG A 2 -0.86 9.68 4.53
CA ARG A 2 -1.17 8.28 4.79
C ARG A 2 -0.78 7.41 3.62
N GLY A 3 -0.20 6.24 3.92
CA GLY A 3 0.19 5.29 2.90
C GLY A 3 -0.10 3.86 3.29
N TRP A 4 -0.30 3.02 2.28
CA TRP A 4 -0.43 1.58 2.44
C TRP A 4 0.74 0.89 1.77
N VAL A 5 1.29 -0.13 2.43
CA VAL A 5 2.22 -1.07 1.84
C VAL A 5 1.46 -2.36 1.59
N LEU A 6 1.34 -2.74 0.34
CA LEU A 6 0.77 -4.03 -0.03
C LEU A 6 1.90 -5.05 0.02
N TYR A 7 1.93 -5.87 1.03
CA TYR A 7 3.05 -6.74 1.35
C TYR A 7 2.63 -8.19 1.38
N ARG A 8 3.42 -9.05 0.75
CA ARG A 8 3.28 -10.49 0.88
C ARG A 8 4.36 -11.01 1.80
N GLU A 9 3.92 -11.67 2.86
CA GLU A 9 4.82 -12.20 3.87
C GLU A 9 5.75 -13.27 3.27
N THR A 10 7.07 -13.09 3.47
CA THR A 10 8.03 -14.13 3.15
C THR A 10 8.25 -14.98 4.39
N GLN A 11 8.63 -16.25 4.18
CA GLN A 11 8.77 -17.21 5.27
C GLN A 11 9.99 -16.96 6.17
N SER A 12 10.86 -16.02 5.80
CA SER A 12 12.08 -15.74 6.55
C SER A 12 12.08 -14.32 7.08
N LEU A 13 12.22 -14.17 8.40
CA LEU A 13 12.39 -12.87 9.06
C LEU A 13 13.73 -12.21 8.71
N LEU A 14 14.67 -12.98 8.13
CA LEU A 14 15.98 -12.49 7.72
C LEU A 14 16.05 -12.20 6.22
N SER A 15 14.91 -12.25 5.52
CA SER A 15 14.87 -11.96 4.09
C SER A 15 15.18 -10.49 3.81
N PRO A 16 15.74 -10.18 2.62
CA PRO A 16 15.94 -8.78 2.23
C PRO A 16 14.64 -7.97 2.23
N GLU A 17 13.52 -8.58 1.88
CA GLU A 17 12.22 -7.92 1.86
C GLU A 17 11.78 -7.51 3.27
N ALA A 18 12.00 -8.35 4.27
CA ALA A 18 11.68 -8.02 5.66
C ALA A 18 12.55 -6.86 6.15
N TYR A 19 13.82 -6.83 5.78
CA TYR A 19 14.73 -5.75 6.13
C TYR A 19 14.27 -4.42 5.52
N GLU A 20 13.91 -4.43 4.23
CA GLU A 20 13.37 -3.25 3.55
C GLU A 20 12.11 -2.74 4.23
N MET A 21 11.24 -3.65 4.67
CA MET A 21 10.01 -3.29 5.35
C MET A 21 10.28 -2.56 6.65
N HIS A 22 11.23 -3.05 7.44
CA HIS A 22 11.61 -2.38 8.68
C HIS A 22 12.17 -0.97 8.41
N ARG A 23 12.98 -0.82 7.38
CA ARG A 23 13.53 0.47 7.00
C ARG A 23 12.43 1.45 6.56
N LEU A 24 11.45 0.96 5.82
CA LEU A 24 10.32 1.78 5.37
C LEU A 24 9.48 2.27 6.54
N LEU A 25 9.18 1.39 7.48
CA LEU A 25 8.41 1.77 8.67
C LEU A 25 9.16 2.79 9.53
N ASP A 26 10.46 2.60 9.68
CA ASP A 26 11.32 3.52 10.41
C ASP A 26 11.36 4.90 9.74
N TYR A 27 11.53 4.92 8.42
CA TYR A 27 11.50 6.14 7.62
C TYR A 27 10.17 6.88 7.78
N ALA A 28 9.06 6.14 7.68
CA ALA A 28 7.74 6.71 7.79
C ALA A 28 7.52 7.36 9.16
N ALA A 29 7.96 6.68 10.23
CA ALA A 29 7.84 7.20 11.59
C ALA A 29 8.62 8.51 11.78
N ARG A 30 9.80 8.60 11.16
CA ARG A 30 10.63 9.81 11.27
C ARG A 30 10.10 11.00 10.49
N ASN A 31 9.24 10.76 9.50
CA ASN A 31 8.74 11.78 8.59
C ASN A 31 7.24 12.05 8.76
N ASP A 32 6.65 11.63 9.87
CA ASP A 32 5.24 11.82 10.19
C ASP A 32 4.30 11.25 9.12
N ILE A 33 4.68 10.10 8.56
CA ILE A 33 3.87 9.37 7.59
C ILE A 33 3.17 8.23 8.31
N ASP A 34 1.85 8.19 8.24
CA ASP A 34 1.05 7.08 8.77
C ASP A 34 1.08 5.94 7.74
N LEU A 35 1.95 4.98 7.94
CA LEU A 35 2.15 3.86 7.03
C LEU A 35 1.57 2.59 7.62
N GLN A 36 0.65 1.98 6.88
CA GLN A 36 -0.01 0.75 7.28
C GLN A 36 0.38 -0.39 6.34
N VAL A 37 0.80 -1.51 6.91
CA VAL A 37 1.17 -2.70 6.13
C VAL A 37 -0.05 -3.61 6.02
N LEU A 38 -0.46 -3.91 4.79
CA LEU A 38 -1.64 -4.72 4.52
C LEU A 38 -1.29 -5.87 3.59
N LYS A 39 -1.96 -7.00 3.78
CA LYS A 39 -1.83 -8.17 2.90
C LYS A 39 -2.98 -8.18 1.90
N PRO A 40 -2.78 -8.75 0.70
CA PRO A 40 -3.86 -8.85 -0.29
C PRO A 40 -5.12 -9.52 0.26
N GLU A 41 -4.97 -10.51 1.14
CA GLU A 41 -6.09 -11.25 1.71
C GLU A 41 -7.01 -10.38 2.55
N GLN A 42 -6.55 -9.23 3.03
CA GLN A 42 -7.36 -8.31 3.81
C GLN A 42 -8.28 -7.45 2.94
N PHE A 43 -8.04 -7.43 1.63
CA PHE A 43 -8.79 -6.57 0.72
C PHE A 43 -10.01 -7.26 0.14
N GLU A 44 -11.07 -6.48 -0.06
CA GLU A 44 -12.26 -6.90 -0.76
C GLU A 44 -12.67 -5.74 -1.68
N LEU A 45 -12.90 -6.04 -2.95
CA LEU A 45 -13.33 -5.06 -3.93
C LEU A 45 -14.80 -5.31 -4.24
N ILE A 46 -15.62 -4.27 -4.07
CA ILE A 46 -17.06 -4.38 -4.30
C ILE A 46 -17.53 -3.32 -5.28
N VAL A 47 -18.69 -3.54 -5.88
CA VAL A 47 -19.32 -2.56 -6.76
C VAL A 47 -20.28 -1.72 -5.92
N THR A 48 -20.04 -0.42 -5.87
CA THR A 48 -20.88 0.53 -5.13
C THR A 48 -21.16 1.76 -5.99
N ARG A 49 -22.12 2.56 -5.57
CA ARG A 49 -22.41 3.85 -6.22
C ARG A 49 -21.28 4.86 -6.02
N ASP A 50 -20.58 4.75 -4.88
CA ASP A 50 -19.42 5.57 -4.57
C ASP A 50 -18.18 4.73 -4.71
N ASP A 51 -17.43 4.92 -5.80
CA ASP A 51 -16.22 4.15 -6.09
C ASP A 51 -15.19 4.22 -4.96
N ARG A 52 -15.13 5.32 -4.23
CA ARG A 52 -14.19 5.45 -3.12
C ARG A 52 -14.53 4.53 -1.95
N LYS A 53 -15.74 4.01 -1.90
CA LYS A 53 -16.19 3.02 -0.90
C LYS A 53 -16.14 1.60 -1.42
N SER A 54 -15.61 1.39 -2.62
CA SER A 54 -15.53 0.07 -3.25
C SER A 54 -14.43 -0.81 -2.69
N VAL A 55 -13.54 -0.27 -1.84
CA VAL A 55 -12.41 -1.00 -1.26
C VAL A 55 -12.69 -1.23 0.22
N LEU A 56 -12.74 -2.50 0.61
CA LEU A 56 -12.87 -2.91 2.01
C LEU A 56 -11.54 -3.49 2.48
N VAL A 57 -11.15 -3.15 3.70
CA VAL A 57 -10.01 -3.74 4.38
C VAL A 57 -10.53 -4.38 5.66
N ASP A 58 -10.30 -5.69 5.81
CA ASP A 58 -10.82 -6.49 6.91
C ASP A 58 -12.34 -6.38 7.05
N GLY A 59 -13.03 -6.32 5.89
CA GLY A 59 -14.49 -6.25 5.84
C GLY A 59 -15.09 -4.88 6.12
N LYS A 60 -14.28 -3.85 6.24
CA LYS A 60 -14.72 -2.49 6.56
C LYS A 60 -14.34 -1.50 5.48
N THR A 61 -15.26 -0.58 5.16
CA THR A 61 -14.94 0.56 4.31
C THR A 61 -13.88 1.40 5.01
N THR A 62 -12.77 1.65 4.32
CA THR A 62 -11.62 2.35 4.88
C THR A 62 -11.29 3.56 4.02
N PRO A 63 -10.97 4.72 4.62
CA PRO A 63 -10.54 5.88 3.83
C PRO A 63 -9.32 5.54 2.99
N LEU A 64 -9.30 5.98 1.73
CA LEU A 64 -8.19 5.68 0.82
C LEU A 64 -6.92 6.40 1.25
N PRO A 65 -5.75 5.78 1.03
CA PRO A 65 -4.48 6.41 1.35
C PRO A 65 -4.08 7.40 0.25
N ASP A 66 -3.05 8.18 0.53
CA ASP A 66 -2.46 9.06 -0.47
C ASP A 66 -1.61 8.28 -1.46
N PHE A 67 -0.97 7.20 -1.00
CA PHE A 67 -0.13 6.37 -1.86
C PHE A 67 -0.17 4.91 -1.46
N LEU A 68 0.21 4.06 -2.42
CA LEU A 68 0.36 2.62 -2.25
C LEU A 68 1.76 2.21 -2.66
N LEU A 69 2.41 1.40 -1.83
CA LEU A 69 3.74 0.87 -2.09
C LEU A 69 3.65 -0.66 -2.20
N PRO A 70 3.64 -1.22 -3.43
CA PRO A 70 3.60 -2.68 -3.58
C PRO A 70 4.95 -3.31 -3.23
N ARG A 71 4.93 -4.35 -2.40
CA ARG A 71 6.10 -5.14 -2.02
C ARG A 71 5.73 -6.62 -2.07
N MET A 72 5.35 -7.09 -3.26
CA MET A 72 4.79 -8.43 -3.44
C MET A 72 5.80 -9.50 -3.84
N GLY A 73 6.96 -9.08 -4.30
CA GLY A 73 7.97 -10.02 -4.77
C GLY A 73 7.53 -10.78 -6.02
N SER A 74 8.13 -11.96 -6.23
CA SER A 74 7.90 -12.77 -7.42
C SER A 74 6.57 -13.53 -7.42
N GLY A 75 5.83 -13.52 -6.32
CA GLY A 75 4.57 -14.25 -6.18
C GLY A 75 3.32 -13.39 -6.36
N THR A 76 3.40 -12.30 -7.13
CA THR A 76 2.27 -11.42 -7.36
C THR A 76 1.12 -12.15 -8.05
N THR A 77 -0.06 -12.13 -7.44
CA THR A 77 -1.25 -12.78 -7.97
C THR A 77 -2.10 -11.81 -8.79
N TYR A 78 -3.04 -12.35 -9.57
CA TYR A 78 -4.01 -11.52 -10.29
C TYR A 78 -4.82 -10.65 -9.34
N PHE A 79 -5.17 -11.18 -8.19
CA PHE A 79 -5.95 -10.41 -7.22
C PHE A 79 -5.15 -9.22 -6.70
N ALA A 80 -3.86 -9.41 -6.38
CA ALA A 80 -3.00 -8.32 -5.95
C ALA A 80 -2.87 -7.25 -7.04
N LEU A 81 -2.71 -7.64 -8.29
CA LEU A 81 -2.67 -6.70 -9.41
C LEU A 81 -3.99 -5.95 -9.55
N SER A 82 -5.12 -6.62 -9.33
CA SER A 82 -6.43 -5.99 -9.38
C SER A 82 -6.58 -4.93 -8.31
N ILE A 83 -6.09 -5.19 -7.10
CA ILE A 83 -6.09 -4.22 -6.00
C ILE A 83 -5.29 -2.98 -6.41
N ILE A 84 -4.07 -3.18 -6.91
CA ILE A 84 -3.18 -2.09 -7.31
C ILE A 84 -3.83 -1.23 -8.40
N ARG A 85 -4.36 -1.86 -9.44
CA ARG A 85 -4.99 -1.16 -10.55
C ARG A 85 -6.25 -0.42 -10.12
N HIS A 86 -7.02 -1.02 -9.25
CA HIS A 86 -8.25 -0.41 -8.75
C HIS A 86 -7.95 0.85 -7.94
N LEU A 87 -6.98 0.78 -7.03
CA LEU A 87 -6.56 1.92 -6.23
C LEU A 87 -5.98 3.03 -7.11
N GLU A 88 -5.17 2.66 -8.11
CA GLU A 88 -4.61 3.63 -9.05
C GLU A 88 -5.72 4.37 -9.81
N ARG A 89 -6.73 3.65 -10.25
CA ARG A 89 -7.90 4.24 -10.93
C ARG A 89 -8.65 5.21 -10.01
N LEU A 90 -8.66 4.96 -8.71
CA LEU A 90 -9.31 5.83 -7.73
C LEU A 90 -8.44 7.04 -7.34
N GLY A 91 -7.27 7.20 -7.93
CA GLY A 91 -6.41 8.34 -7.71
C GLY A 91 -5.32 8.14 -6.67
N VAL A 92 -5.14 6.92 -6.17
CA VAL A 92 -4.04 6.61 -5.25
C VAL A 92 -2.74 6.50 -6.04
N ALA A 93 -1.71 7.21 -5.60
CA ALA A 93 -0.39 7.14 -6.25
C ALA A 93 0.28 5.81 -5.94
N VAL A 94 0.75 5.11 -6.97
CA VAL A 94 1.48 3.84 -6.78
C VAL A 94 2.97 4.15 -6.86
N LEU A 95 3.70 3.81 -5.79
CA LEU A 95 5.11 4.17 -5.63
C LEU A 95 6.00 2.94 -5.61
N ASN A 96 7.25 3.11 -6.03
CA ASN A 96 8.20 2.00 -6.14
C ASN A 96 9.31 2.02 -5.09
N SER A 97 9.50 3.15 -4.39
CA SER A 97 10.61 3.29 -3.44
C SER A 97 10.34 4.39 -2.43
N SER A 98 11.17 4.46 -1.39
CA SER A 98 11.10 5.52 -0.40
C SER A 98 11.39 6.90 -1.03
N GLN A 99 12.23 6.95 -2.04
CA GLN A 99 12.49 8.19 -2.78
C GLN A 99 11.22 8.70 -3.47
N SER A 100 10.41 7.79 -3.99
CA SER A 100 9.12 8.15 -4.59
C SER A 100 8.17 8.75 -3.55
N ILE A 101 8.23 8.29 -2.31
CA ILE A 101 7.45 8.88 -1.22
C ILE A 101 7.83 10.33 -1.00
N ASP A 102 9.13 10.64 -0.99
CA ASP A 102 9.61 12.02 -0.86
C ASP A 102 9.09 12.91 -1.98
N ASN A 103 9.13 12.41 -3.23
CA ASN A 103 8.66 13.15 -4.39
C ASN A 103 7.17 13.47 -4.28
N VAL A 104 6.34 12.53 -3.84
CA VAL A 104 4.91 12.74 -3.66
C VAL A 104 4.66 13.73 -2.54
N ARG A 105 5.39 13.61 -1.45
CA ARG A 105 5.28 14.48 -0.29
C ARG A 105 5.59 15.95 -0.68
N ASP A 106 6.63 16.15 -1.48
CA ASP A 106 6.98 17.48 -1.98
C ASP A 106 5.89 18.10 -2.84
N LYS A 107 5.17 17.28 -3.62
CA LYS A 107 4.07 17.74 -4.45
C LYS A 107 2.82 18.09 -3.66
N LEU A 108 2.62 17.45 -2.51
CA LEU A 108 1.45 17.68 -1.66
C LEU A 108 1.61 18.90 -0.74
N TYR A 109 2.83 19.33 -0.55
CA TYR A 109 3.17 20.48 0.25
C TYR A 109 3.76 21.59 -0.61
#